data_34af1dcdf3df1d77d7a1691312acb89a
#
_entry.id   34af1dcdf3df1d77d7a1691312acb89a
#
_cell.length_a   1.000
_cell.length_b   1.000
_cell.length_c   1.000
_cell.angle_alpha   90.00
_cell.angle_beta   90.00
_cell.angle_gamma   90.00
#
_symmetry.space_group_name_H-M   'P 1'
#
loop_
_entity.id
_entity.type
_entity.pdbx_description
1 polymer ?
#
loop_
_entity_poly.entity_id
_entity_poly.type
_entity_poly.pdbx_seq_one_letter_code
_entity_poly.pdbx_strand_id
1 'polypeptide(L)'
;MKNWEYTGVFLDETDKKYLRAECPSLIKIQDKYILIAGYHNKEPEIIRRDTVYYIGTIRDYKFQIEAQGLLDYGKDFYAAQIFANLDTPILIGWVNDRYEHHIEELSRSNGSMSLPRKLWIANGRLYSYPIEKNRNAERKKVKALLKLLLLRMEEDTFMSYWKKKGKVD
;
A
#
# COMPACT_ATOMS: atom_id res chain seq x y z
N MET A 1 1.03 -11.56 29.74
CA MET A 1 -0.46 -11.67 29.78
C MET A 1 -0.81 -13.04 30.31
N LYS A 2 -1.64 -13.10 31.34
CA LYS A 2 -1.97 -14.39 32.01
C LYS A 2 -3.40 -14.85 31.73
N ASN A 3 -4.32 -13.91 31.43
CA ASN A 3 -5.72 -14.23 31.18
C ASN A 3 -6.23 -13.47 29.95
N TRP A 4 -7.09 -14.13 29.17
CA TRP A 4 -7.78 -13.57 28.02
C TRP A 4 -9.27 -13.75 28.21
N GLU A 5 -10.03 -12.70 27.90
CA GLU A 5 -11.48 -12.71 27.89
C GLU A 5 -12.00 -12.29 26.52
N TYR A 6 -12.93 -13.05 25.96
CA TYR A 6 -13.60 -12.69 24.72
C TYR A 6 -14.72 -11.69 25.01
N THR A 7 -14.58 -10.45 24.55
CA THR A 7 -15.54 -9.36 24.78
C THR A 7 -16.52 -9.16 23.62
N GLY A 8 -16.41 -9.93 22.54
CA GLY A 8 -17.28 -9.85 21.38
C GLY A 8 -16.57 -9.41 20.10
N VAL A 9 -17.36 -9.13 19.06
CA VAL A 9 -16.89 -8.64 17.77
C VAL A 9 -16.55 -7.16 17.88
N PHE A 10 -15.29 -6.80 17.61
CA PHE A 10 -14.79 -5.43 17.68
C PHE A 10 -15.30 -4.55 16.54
N LEU A 11 -15.24 -5.09 15.31
CA LEU A 11 -15.80 -4.48 14.11
C LEU A 11 -16.52 -5.58 13.32
N ASP A 12 -17.80 -5.41 13.11
CA ASP A 12 -18.60 -6.27 12.24
C ASP A 12 -18.69 -5.60 10.87
N GLU A 13 -17.81 -6.02 9.98
CA GLU A 13 -17.78 -5.55 8.60
C GLU A 13 -18.65 -6.47 7.76
N THR A 14 -19.92 -6.11 7.65
CA THR A 14 -20.91 -6.85 6.86
C THR A 14 -20.92 -6.48 5.38
N ASP A 15 -19.92 -5.77 4.90
CA ASP A 15 -19.84 -5.44 3.48
C ASP A 15 -19.77 -6.73 2.65
N LYS A 16 -20.85 -6.95 1.90
CA LYS A 16 -21.01 -8.14 1.05
C LYS A 16 -19.97 -8.26 -0.04
N LYS A 17 -19.21 -7.21 -0.30
CA LYS A 17 -18.12 -7.15 -1.28
C LYS A 17 -16.94 -8.04 -0.91
N TYR A 18 -16.65 -8.18 0.38
CA TYR A 18 -15.47 -8.88 0.85
C TYR A 18 -15.77 -10.29 1.35
N LEU A 19 -14.84 -11.20 1.10
CA LEU A 19 -14.91 -12.58 1.58
C LEU A 19 -14.33 -12.73 2.99
N ARG A 20 -13.20 -12.07 3.25
CA ARG A 20 -12.47 -12.15 4.53
C ARG A 20 -11.60 -10.91 4.74
N ALA A 21 -11.30 -10.63 6.01
CA ALA A 21 -10.33 -9.64 6.46
C ALA A 21 -9.08 -10.31 7.02
N GLU A 22 -7.91 -9.71 6.79
CA GLU A 22 -6.61 -10.21 7.25
C GLU A 22 -5.72 -9.06 7.75
N CYS A 23 -4.73 -9.40 8.58
CA CYS A 23 -3.66 -8.49 9.03
C CYS A 23 -4.16 -7.16 9.62
N PRO A 24 -5.07 -7.16 10.61
CA PRO A 24 -5.56 -5.91 11.19
C PRO A 24 -4.45 -5.20 11.98
N SER A 25 -4.39 -3.87 11.82
CA SER A 25 -3.55 -2.98 12.63
C SER A 25 -4.40 -1.86 13.18
N LEU A 26 -4.34 -1.63 14.51
CA LEU A 26 -5.08 -0.59 15.21
C LEU A 26 -4.11 0.39 15.87
N ILE A 27 -4.27 1.68 15.58
CA ILE A 27 -3.49 2.74 16.22
C ILE A 27 -4.37 3.94 16.55
N LYS A 28 -3.84 4.83 17.41
CA LYS A 28 -4.45 6.13 17.67
C LYS A 28 -3.62 7.22 16.99
N ILE A 29 -4.28 8.07 16.19
CA ILE A 29 -3.72 9.27 15.57
C ILE A 29 -4.58 10.45 16.01
N GLN A 30 -3.99 11.42 16.71
CA GLN A 30 -4.72 12.52 17.34
C GLN A 30 -5.80 12.00 18.32
N ASP A 31 -7.06 12.34 18.12
CA ASP A 31 -8.21 11.92 18.93
C ASP A 31 -8.95 10.71 18.35
N LYS A 32 -8.54 10.19 17.19
CA LYS A 32 -9.20 9.10 16.47
C LYS A 32 -8.40 7.81 16.50
N TYR A 33 -9.11 6.70 16.42
CA TYR A 33 -8.53 5.39 16.15
C TYR A 33 -8.58 5.10 14.66
N ILE A 34 -7.49 4.49 14.17
CA ILE A 34 -7.36 4.05 12.79
C ILE A 34 -7.22 2.54 12.83
N LEU A 35 -8.14 1.85 12.19
CA LEU A 35 -8.06 0.41 11.93
C LEU A 35 -7.73 0.22 10.44
N ILE A 36 -6.70 -0.55 10.14
CA ILE A 36 -6.32 -0.93 8.78
C ILE A 36 -6.42 -2.44 8.68
N ALA A 37 -7.00 -2.94 7.60
CA ALA A 37 -7.06 -4.38 7.32
C ALA A 37 -6.97 -4.63 5.81
N GLY A 38 -6.46 -5.81 5.46
CA GLY A 38 -6.48 -6.31 4.09
C GLY A 38 -7.74 -7.14 3.84
N TYR A 39 -8.34 -6.99 2.68
CA TYR A 39 -9.58 -7.68 2.31
C TYR A 39 -9.45 -8.46 1.02
N HIS A 40 -10.04 -9.65 0.99
CA HIS A 40 -10.21 -10.44 -0.22
C HIS A 40 -11.58 -10.16 -0.84
N ASN A 41 -11.62 -9.85 -2.12
CA ASN A 41 -12.89 -9.73 -2.85
C ASN A 41 -13.57 -11.09 -3.00
N LYS A 42 -14.90 -11.10 -3.07
CA LYS A 42 -15.72 -12.30 -3.30
C LYS A 42 -15.72 -12.76 -4.74
N GLU A 43 -15.46 -11.86 -5.69
CA GLU A 43 -15.48 -12.17 -7.10
C GLU A 43 -14.27 -13.02 -7.49
N PRO A 44 -14.46 -14.30 -7.89
CA PRO A 44 -13.34 -15.20 -8.14
C PRO A 44 -12.50 -14.81 -9.38
N GLU A 45 -13.07 -14.01 -10.29
CA GLU A 45 -12.40 -13.56 -11.50
C GLU A 45 -11.49 -12.34 -11.26
N ILE A 46 -11.75 -11.59 -10.18
CA ILE A 46 -10.95 -10.43 -9.80
C ILE A 46 -10.16 -10.80 -8.57
N ILE A 47 -8.98 -11.35 -8.74
CA ILE A 47 -8.04 -11.60 -7.64
C ILE A 47 -7.48 -10.26 -7.14
N ARG A 48 -8.37 -9.36 -6.76
CA ARG A 48 -8.00 -8.09 -6.16
C ARG A 48 -8.07 -8.21 -4.64
N ARG A 49 -7.06 -7.68 -4.00
CA ARG A 49 -6.99 -7.52 -2.56
C ARG A 49 -6.95 -6.05 -2.26
N ASP A 50 -7.91 -5.59 -1.49
CA ASP A 50 -7.96 -4.18 -1.07
C ASP A 50 -7.33 -4.04 0.31
N THR A 51 -6.57 -2.98 0.54
CA THR A 51 -6.19 -2.55 1.89
C THR A 51 -7.07 -1.36 2.26
N VAL A 52 -7.92 -1.57 3.26
CA VAL A 52 -8.94 -0.58 3.69
C VAL A 52 -8.53 0.02 5.02
N TYR A 53 -8.83 1.28 5.22
CA TYR A 53 -8.74 1.94 6.51
C TYR A 53 -10.12 2.39 7.01
N TYR A 54 -10.27 2.38 8.31
CA TYR A 54 -11.41 2.94 9.04
C TYR A 54 -10.90 3.98 10.02
N ILE A 55 -11.55 5.13 10.08
CA ILE A 55 -11.35 6.18 11.09
C ILE A 55 -12.55 6.15 12.00
N GLY A 56 -12.33 6.19 13.31
CA GLY A 56 -13.44 6.16 14.24
C GLY A 56 -13.04 6.27 15.71
N THR A 57 -13.99 5.90 16.56
CA THR A 57 -13.84 5.85 18.01
C THR A 57 -14.13 4.45 18.53
N ILE A 58 -13.67 4.16 19.75
CA ILE A 58 -13.99 2.91 20.44
C ILE A 58 -14.97 3.22 21.56
N ARG A 59 -16.13 2.54 21.54
CA ARG A 59 -17.15 2.62 22.59
C ARG A 59 -17.61 1.20 22.93
N ASP A 60 -17.66 0.87 24.20
CA ASP A 60 -18.12 -0.43 24.70
C ASP A 60 -17.46 -1.62 23.99
N TYR A 61 -16.12 -1.56 23.86
CA TYR A 61 -15.28 -2.55 23.14
C TYR A 61 -15.61 -2.74 21.66
N LYS A 62 -16.34 -1.81 21.04
CA LYS A 62 -16.70 -1.83 19.63
C LYS A 62 -16.13 -0.62 18.89
N PHE A 63 -15.68 -0.84 17.68
CA PHE A 63 -15.22 0.22 16.79
C PHE A 63 -16.43 0.91 16.13
N GLN A 64 -16.52 2.22 16.32
CA GLN A 64 -17.55 3.06 15.69
C GLN A 64 -16.94 3.76 14.49
N ILE A 65 -17.34 3.35 13.29
CA ILE A 65 -16.81 3.92 12.03
C ILE A 65 -17.37 5.32 11.83
N GLU A 66 -16.50 6.29 11.60
CA GLU A 66 -16.83 7.66 11.20
C GLU A 66 -16.47 7.91 9.73
N ALA A 67 -15.40 7.31 9.25
CA ALA A 67 -14.98 7.37 7.85
C ALA A 67 -14.22 6.11 7.46
N GLN A 68 -14.22 5.80 6.17
CA GLN A 68 -13.47 4.67 5.62
C GLN A 68 -12.98 4.97 4.20
N GLY A 69 -11.99 4.22 3.73
CA GLY A 69 -11.49 4.35 2.37
C GLY A 69 -10.41 3.33 2.03
N LEU A 70 -10.00 3.32 0.79
CA LEU A 70 -8.83 2.55 0.36
C LEU A 70 -7.56 3.23 0.84
N LEU A 71 -6.66 2.46 1.44
CA LEU A 71 -5.35 2.95 1.88
C LEU A 71 -4.40 3.12 0.71
N ASP A 72 -4.52 2.26 -0.29
CA ASP A 72 -3.74 2.28 -1.52
C ASP A 72 -4.64 1.91 -2.71
N TYR A 73 -4.43 2.57 -3.84
CA TYR A 73 -5.20 2.31 -5.06
C TYR A 73 -4.49 1.32 -5.99
N GLY A 74 -3.25 0.95 -5.69
CA GLY A 74 -2.51 -0.09 -6.39
C GLY A 74 -3.08 -1.48 -6.07
N LYS A 75 -3.13 -2.35 -7.08
CA LYS A 75 -3.64 -3.72 -6.95
C LYS A 75 -2.74 -4.64 -6.11
N ASP A 76 -1.48 -4.25 -5.93
CA ASP A 76 -0.45 -5.12 -5.36
C ASP A 76 -0.11 -4.79 -3.91
N PHE A 77 -0.54 -3.64 -3.39
CA PHE A 77 -0.26 -3.24 -2.01
C PHE A 77 -1.17 -3.97 -1.02
N TYR A 78 -0.57 -4.78 -0.13
CA TYR A 78 -1.32 -5.63 0.79
C TYR A 78 -0.60 -5.86 2.13
N ALA A 79 -1.30 -6.48 3.10
CA ALA A 79 -0.79 -6.91 4.41
C ALA A 79 -0.03 -5.80 5.16
N ALA A 80 -0.58 -4.59 5.13
CA ALA A 80 0.03 -3.41 5.73
C ALA A 80 0.20 -3.55 7.25
N GLN A 81 1.36 -3.16 7.76
CA GLN A 81 1.68 -3.14 9.19
C GLN A 81 2.15 -1.76 9.61
N ILE A 82 1.86 -1.37 10.86
CA ILE A 82 2.15 -0.05 11.39
C ILE A 82 3.13 -0.14 12.54
N PHE A 83 4.16 0.69 12.50
CA PHE A 83 5.03 0.99 13.62
C PHE A 83 4.41 2.13 14.42
N ALA A 84 3.73 1.79 15.53
CA ALA A 84 2.92 2.72 16.31
C ALA A 84 3.69 3.50 17.39
N ASN A 85 4.84 3.00 17.85
CA ASN A 85 5.61 3.59 18.93
C ASN A 85 6.58 4.68 18.45
N LEU A 86 6.12 5.53 17.55
CA LEU A 86 6.86 6.64 16.97
C LEU A 86 6.02 7.90 17.07
N ASP A 87 6.65 9.08 17.11
CA ASP A 87 5.94 10.38 17.08
C ASP A 87 5.03 10.51 15.85
N THR A 88 5.47 9.95 14.75
CA THR A 88 4.67 9.81 13.52
C THR A 88 4.57 8.34 13.16
N PRO A 89 3.37 7.75 13.08
CA PRO A 89 3.20 6.38 12.69
C PRO A 89 3.73 6.11 11.30
N ILE A 90 4.47 5.02 11.14
CA ILE A 90 5.06 4.58 9.88
C ILE A 90 4.38 3.29 9.43
N LEU A 91 3.95 3.28 8.18
CA LEU A 91 3.33 2.14 7.52
C LEU A 91 4.30 1.48 6.54
N ILE A 92 4.32 0.15 6.52
CA ILE A 92 4.95 -0.67 5.49
C ILE A 92 3.95 -1.74 5.06
N GLY A 93 3.89 -2.03 3.77
CA GLY A 93 3.06 -3.09 3.21
C GLY A 93 3.85 -3.99 2.27
N TRP A 94 3.26 -5.12 1.94
CA TRP A 94 3.77 -6.03 0.94
C TRP A 94 3.26 -5.60 -0.45
N VAL A 95 4.17 -5.47 -1.41
CA VAL A 95 3.87 -5.26 -2.82
C VAL A 95 3.94 -6.63 -3.49
N ASN A 96 2.77 -7.17 -3.80
CA ASN A 96 2.61 -8.50 -4.34
C ASN A 96 2.83 -8.50 -5.85
N ASP A 97 3.68 -9.37 -6.37
CA ASP A 97 3.95 -9.51 -7.80
C ASP A 97 3.32 -10.76 -8.44
N ARG A 98 2.48 -11.50 -7.69
CA ARG A 98 1.92 -12.78 -8.11
C ARG A 98 1.08 -12.74 -9.39
N TYR A 99 0.56 -11.58 -9.74
CA TYR A 99 -0.44 -11.49 -10.82
C TYR A 99 0.14 -11.10 -12.17
N GLU A 100 1.39 -10.65 -12.23
CA GLU A 100 1.98 -10.15 -13.47
C GLU A 100 2.99 -11.11 -14.11
N HIS A 101 3.49 -12.08 -13.36
CA HIS A 101 4.63 -12.85 -13.84
C HIS A 101 4.42 -14.35 -13.70
N HIS A 102 4.11 -15.00 -14.81
CA HIS A 102 4.45 -16.39 -15.05
C HIS A 102 5.98 -16.59 -15.27
N ILE A 103 6.78 -15.69 -14.69
CA ILE A 103 8.25 -15.81 -14.75
C ILE A 103 8.68 -16.57 -13.52
N GLU A 104 8.34 -17.87 -13.48
CA GLU A 104 8.79 -18.81 -12.46
C GLU A 104 10.31 -18.92 -12.38
N GLU A 105 11.04 -18.46 -13.39
CA GLU A 105 12.48 -18.67 -13.51
C GLU A 105 13.35 -17.49 -13.02
N LEU A 106 12.84 -16.29 -12.84
CA LEU A 106 13.70 -15.12 -12.60
C LEU A 106 13.64 -14.50 -11.20
N SER A 107 12.61 -14.73 -10.41
CA SER A 107 12.54 -14.16 -9.07
C SER A 107 12.51 -15.23 -8.00
N ARG A 108 13.54 -15.27 -7.18
CA ARG A 108 13.60 -16.07 -5.94
C ARG A 108 12.77 -15.43 -4.81
N SER A 109 12.09 -14.32 -5.07
CA SER A 109 11.25 -13.57 -4.13
C SER A 109 9.82 -13.52 -4.61
N ASN A 110 8.89 -13.49 -3.66
CA ASN A 110 7.46 -13.36 -3.92
C ASN A 110 7.01 -11.96 -3.51
N GLY A 111 7.27 -10.98 -4.37
CA GLY A 111 7.02 -9.57 -4.11
C GLY A 111 8.13 -8.85 -3.35
N SER A 112 7.86 -7.63 -2.96
CA SER A 112 8.79 -6.74 -2.26
C SER A 112 8.08 -5.99 -1.14
N MET A 113 8.84 -5.40 -0.22
CA MET A 113 8.30 -4.47 0.76
C MET A 113 8.13 -3.09 0.14
N SER A 114 7.03 -2.44 0.47
CA SER A 114 6.81 -1.04 0.07
C SER A 114 7.82 -0.10 0.74
N LEU A 115 7.97 1.11 0.19
CA LEU A 115 8.64 2.16 0.94
C LEU A 115 7.89 2.46 2.24
N PRO A 116 8.61 2.73 3.34
CA PRO A 116 7.99 3.23 4.56
C PRO A 116 7.27 4.56 4.30
N ARG A 117 6.01 4.66 4.76
CA ARG A 117 5.15 5.83 4.59
C ARG A 117 4.72 6.37 5.94
N LYS A 118 4.81 7.68 6.15
CA LYS A 118 4.18 8.35 7.29
C LYS A 118 2.68 8.39 7.11
N LEU A 119 1.93 8.30 8.22
CA LEU A 119 0.48 8.40 8.25
C LEU A 119 0.04 9.68 8.97
N TRP A 120 -1.05 10.30 8.49
CA TRP A 120 -1.74 11.38 9.19
C TRP A 120 -3.19 11.48 8.76
N ILE A 121 -4.02 12.10 9.61
CA ILE A 121 -5.42 12.41 9.30
C ILE A 121 -5.50 13.88 8.88
N ALA A 122 -6.24 14.14 7.82
CA ALA A 122 -6.65 15.48 7.41
C ALA A 122 -8.02 15.41 6.72
N ASN A 123 -8.89 16.38 6.98
CA ASN A 123 -10.21 16.49 6.37
C ASN A 123 -11.03 15.19 6.43
N GLY A 124 -10.97 14.47 7.56
CA GLY A 124 -11.68 13.21 7.76
C GLY A 124 -11.17 12.03 6.92
N ARG A 125 -9.96 12.13 6.35
CA ARG A 125 -9.33 11.06 5.56
C ARG A 125 -7.96 10.71 6.10
N LEU A 126 -7.58 9.44 5.91
CA LEU A 126 -6.22 8.99 6.18
C LEU A 126 -5.35 9.23 4.94
N TYR A 127 -4.21 9.83 5.17
CA TYR A 127 -3.19 10.05 4.14
C TYR A 127 -1.94 9.26 4.48
N SER A 128 -1.24 8.82 3.45
CA SER A 128 0.07 8.19 3.57
C SER A 128 1.05 8.79 2.55
N TYR A 129 2.31 8.94 2.96
CA TYR A 129 3.35 9.46 2.08
C TYR A 129 4.73 8.89 2.44
N PRO A 130 5.58 8.56 1.46
CA PRO A 130 6.94 8.09 1.73
C PRO A 130 7.72 9.04 2.65
N ILE A 131 8.46 8.50 3.59
CA ILE A 131 9.33 9.31 4.47
C ILE A 131 10.41 10.03 3.67
N GLU A 132 10.87 11.19 4.14
CA GLU A 132 11.75 12.06 3.35
C GLU A 132 13.08 11.44 2.97
N LYS A 133 13.67 10.62 3.85
CA LYS A 133 14.92 9.90 3.52
C LYS A 133 14.77 9.03 2.28
N ASN A 134 13.62 8.36 2.12
CA ASN A 134 13.35 7.51 0.97
C ASN A 134 13.12 8.34 -0.31
N ARG A 135 12.43 9.48 -0.19
CA ARG A 135 12.24 10.40 -1.34
C ARG A 135 13.58 10.86 -1.93
N ASN A 136 14.55 11.17 -1.07
CA ASN A 136 15.87 11.59 -1.52
C ASN A 136 16.66 10.44 -2.17
N ALA A 137 16.49 9.21 -1.67
CA ALA A 137 17.08 8.02 -2.29
C ALA A 137 16.46 7.70 -3.66
N GLU A 138 15.14 7.81 -3.79
CA GLU A 138 14.43 7.65 -5.08
C GLU A 138 14.85 8.72 -6.08
N ARG A 139 14.87 10.00 -5.67
CA ARG A 139 15.34 11.08 -6.56
C ARG A 139 16.75 10.84 -7.05
N LYS A 140 17.64 10.31 -6.22
CA LYS A 140 19.02 9.94 -6.63
C LYS A 140 19.01 8.76 -7.60
N LYS A 141 18.20 7.71 -7.34
CA LYS A 141 18.05 6.56 -8.25
C LYS A 141 17.47 6.97 -9.60
N VAL A 142 16.39 7.72 -9.62
CA VAL A 142 15.76 8.20 -10.85
C VAL A 142 16.71 9.11 -11.63
N LYS A 143 17.43 10.02 -10.96
CA LYS A 143 18.45 10.84 -11.63
C LYS A 143 19.59 10.00 -12.20
N ALA A 144 20.05 8.97 -11.48
CA ALA A 144 21.10 8.06 -11.98
C ALA A 144 20.59 7.23 -13.17
N LEU A 145 19.34 6.73 -13.10
CA LEU A 145 18.70 5.99 -14.20
C LEU A 145 18.50 6.87 -15.44
N LEU A 146 18.00 8.09 -15.27
CA LEU A 146 17.85 9.08 -16.33
C LEU A 146 19.21 9.44 -16.95
N LYS A 147 20.24 9.60 -16.12
CA LYS A 147 21.60 9.85 -16.61
C LYS A 147 22.15 8.67 -17.43
N LEU A 148 21.91 7.42 -16.96
CA LEU A 148 22.28 6.20 -17.71
C LEU A 148 21.49 6.06 -19.01
N LEU A 149 20.20 6.38 -19.01
CA LEU A 149 19.34 6.39 -20.20
C LEU A 149 19.81 7.46 -21.18
N LEU A 150 20.12 8.67 -20.71
CA LEU A 150 20.65 9.75 -21.56
C LEU A 150 22.02 9.39 -22.15
N LEU A 151 22.92 8.79 -21.36
CA LEU A 151 24.22 8.31 -21.85
C LEU A 151 24.08 7.19 -22.91
N ARG A 152 23.07 6.30 -22.74
CA ARG A 152 22.76 5.30 -23.79
C ARG A 152 22.06 5.89 -25.01
N MET A 153 21.43 7.05 -24.89
CA MET A 153 20.81 7.76 -26.00
C MET A 153 21.85 8.53 -26.86
N GLU A 154 22.99 8.90 -26.28
CA GLU A 154 24.12 9.49 -27.03
C GLU A 154 24.84 8.45 -27.89
N GLU A 155 24.66 7.14 -27.62
CA GLU A 155 25.14 6.06 -28.49
C GLU A 155 24.02 5.63 -29.47
N ASP A 156 23.88 6.35 -30.57
CA ASP A 156 23.31 6.03 -31.90
C ASP A 156 22.05 5.18 -32.11
N THR A 157 21.45 4.55 -31.10
CA THR A 157 20.37 3.58 -31.35
C THR A 157 18.96 4.16 -31.20
N PHE A 158 18.78 5.15 -30.36
CA PHE A 158 17.44 5.70 -30.10
C PHE A 158 17.02 6.76 -31.11
N MET A 159 17.96 7.59 -31.56
CA MET A 159 17.67 8.59 -32.59
C MET A 159 17.42 7.97 -33.96
N SER A 160 18.00 6.81 -34.24
CA SER A 160 17.73 6.06 -35.48
C SER A 160 16.35 5.40 -35.45
N TYR A 161 15.87 4.97 -34.27
CA TYR A 161 14.53 4.37 -34.07
C TYR A 161 13.41 5.41 -34.23
N TRP A 162 13.60 6.62 -33.70
CA TRP A 162 12.61 7.71 -33.84
C TRP A 162 12.62 8.32 -35.25
N LYS A 163 13.75 8.44 -35.90
CA LYS A 163 13.82 8.87 -37.30
C LYS A 163 13.13 7.88 -38.25
N LYS A 164 13.13 6.58 -37.93
CA LYS A 164 12.38 5.56 -38.71
C LYS A 164 10.89 5.57 -38.48
N LYS A 165 10.38 5.94 -37.29
CA LYS A 165 8.93 6.03 -36.98
C LYS A 165 8.30 7.38 -37.27
N GLY A 166 9.08 8.43 -37.51
CA GLY A 166 8.58 9.76 -37.90
C GLY A 166 8.27 9.91 -39.38
N LYS A 167 8.23 8.81 -40.15
CA LYS A 167 7.66 8.75 -41.49
C LYS A 167 6.45 7.79 -41.46
N VAL A 168 5.38 8.29 -40.92
CA VAL A 168 4.02 7.81 -41.25
C VAL A 168 3.27 9.05 -41.61
N ASP A 169 2.97 9.16 -42.91
CA ASP A 169 2.12 10.17 -43.51
C ASP A 169 0.75 10.23 -42.84
#